data_1da93a051ebbedd8dbbd954b7b4b0eb7
#
_entry.id   1da93a051ebbedd8dbbd954b7b4b0eb7
#
_cell.length_a   1.000
_cell.length_b   1.000
_cell.length_c   1.000
_cell.angle_alpha   90.00
_cell.angle_beta   90.00
_cell.angle_gamma   90.00
#
_symmetry.space_group_name_H-M   'P 1'
#
loop_
_entity.id
_entity.type
_entity.pdbx_description
1 polymer ?
#
loop_
_entity_poly.entity_id
_entity_poly.type
_entity_poly.pdbx_seq_one_letter_code
_entity_poly.pdbx_strand_id
1 'polypeptide(L)'
;PMQASDVLRKCLEHGCDKAVLLSDRKFAGSDTWATSYTLSKCIERINPDLIICGMQATDGDTAQVPAELSVLLDYNMYSNVTDLSDNLRVTQAYEREIRTSQIKTPAVISVSRYNGDAPELSSMTDFLSARSMDIEILDAEALGLSYDKIGLRGSKTKVVKTFTPEIRKIETVYHNSEVQEKGMEEEPEVEDNTGDKEDT
;
A
#
# COMPACT_ATOMS: atom_id res chain seq x y z
N PRO A 1 0.72 12.98 -5.47
CA PRO A 1 1.79 13.76 -6.10
C PRO A 1 2.16 13.18 -7.47
N MET A 2 2.64 14.00 -8.38
CA MET A 2 2.98 13.58 -9.76
C MET A 2 4.01 12.44 -9.81
N GLN A 3 4.87 12.31 -8.82
CA GLN A 3 5.82 11.18 -8.70
C GLN A 3 5.14 9.80 -8.61
N ALA A 4 3.86 9.74 -8.22
CA ALA A 4 3.12 8.48 -8.20
C ALA A 4 2.89 7.89 -9.61
N SER A 5 3.10 8.69 -10.69
CA SER A 5 3.07 8.18 -12.06
C SER A 5 4.10 7.08 -12.31
N ASP A 6 5.24 7.09 -11.60
CA ASP A 6 6.27 6.06 -11.75
C ASP A 6 5.79 4.67 -11.28
N VAL A 7 4.95 4.64 -10.23
CA VAL A 7 4.32 3.40 -9.76
C VAL A 7 3.30 2.88 -10.78
N LEU A 8 2.50 3.78 -11.35
CA LEU A 8 1.54 3.42 -12.40
C LEU A 8 2.22 2.91 -13.67
N ARG A 9 3.38 3.48 -14.03
CA ARG A 9 4.21 2.94 -15.13
C ARG A 9 4.59 1.48 -14.90
N LYS A 10 5.00 1.14 -13.67
CA LYS A 10 5.30 -0.27 -13.34
C LYS A 10 4.09 -1.19 -13.49
N CYS A 11 2.89 -0.72 -13.14
CA CYS A 11 1.68 -1.50 -13.38
C CYS A 11 1.45 -1.74 -14.88
N LEU A 12 1.64 -0.72 -15.71
CA LEU A 12 1.52 -0.86 -17.17
C LEU A 12 2.58 -1.82 -17.74
N GLU A 13 3.81 -1.81 -17.21
CA GLU A 13 4.87 -2.76 -17.57
C GLU A 13 4.50 -4.22 -17.26
N HIS A 14 3.60 -4.45 -16.32
CA HIS A 14 3.11 -5.78 -15.91
C HIS A 14 1.75 -6.14 -16.53
N GLY A 15 1.36 -5.45 -17.61
CA GLY A 15 0.22 -5.83 -18.43
C GLY A 15 -1.11 -5.14 -18.08
N CYS A 16 -1.09 -4.06 -17.29
CA CYS A 16 -2.30 -3.25 -17.13
C CYS A 16 -2.60 -2.48 -18.43
N ASP A 17 -3.87 -2.45 -18.82
CA ASP A 17 -4.33 -1.78 -20.06
C ASP A 17 -4.41 -0.26 -19.92
N LYS A 18 -4.67 0.24 -18.72
CA LYS A 18 -4.88 1.68 -18.44
C LYS A 18 -4.36 2.03 -17.04
N ALA A 19 -3.94 3.28 -16.89
CA ALA A 19 -3.56 3.86 -15.62
C ALA A 19 -4.23 5.21 -15.41
N VAL A 20 -4.75 5.44 -14.21
CA VAL A 20 -5.39 6.70 -13.82
C VAL A 20 -4.72 7.23 -12.57
N LEU A 21 -4.25 8.46 -12.62
CA LEU A 21 -3.64 9.17 -11.49
C LEU A 21 -4.62 10.22 -10.94
N LEU A 22 -5.02 10.05 -9.69
CA LEU A 22 -5.77 11.09 -8.98
C LEU A 22 -4.79 12.06 -8.33
N SER A 23 -4.72 13.29 -8.84
CA SER A 23 -3.76 14.28 -8.37
C SER A 23 -4.36 15.68 -8.35
N ASP A 24 -4.56 16.20 -7.12
CA ASP A 24 -4.95 17.58 -6.87
C ASP A 24 -4.35 18.02 -5.53
N ARG A 25 -3.97 19.29 -5.40
CA ARG A 25 -3.57 19.88 -4.11
C ARG A 25 -4.69 19.82 -3.06
N LYS A 26 -5.93 19.80 -3.51
CA LYS A 26 -7.13 19.71 -2.66
C LYS A 26 -7.28 18.35 -1.97
N PHE A 27 -6.58 17.31 -2.43
CA PHE A 27 -6.54 15.99 -1.78
C PHE A 27 -5.55 15.92 -0.62
N ALA A 28 -4.72 16.95 -0.42
CA ALA A 28 -3.72 16.96 0.63
C ALA A 28 -4.37 16.87 2.03
N GLY A 29 -3.75 16.05 2.90
CA GLY A 29 -4.22 15.83 4.26
C GLY A 29 -5.49 14.97 4.39
N SER A 30 -5.85 14.22 3.34
CA SER A 30 -6.91 13.21 3.40
C SER A 30 -6.57 12.14 4.41
N ASP A 31 -7.53 11.80 5.26
CA ASP A 31 -7.52 10.55 6.01
C ASP A 31 -8.03 9.39 5.14
N THR A 32 -8.24 8.21 5.73
CA THR A 32 -8.74 7.04 5.00
C THR A 32 -10.09 7.28 4.39
N TRP A 33 -11.02 7.94 5.11
CA TRP A 33 -12.36 8.22 4.62
C TRP A 33 -12.36 9.15 3.41
N ALA A 34 -11.67 10.29 3.48
CA ALA A 34 -11.58 11.24 2.37
C ALA A 34 -10.85 10.63 1.17
N THR A 35 -9.86 9.75 1.40
CA THR A 35 -9.15 9.00 0.37
C THR A 35 -10.10 8.01 -0.30
N SER A 36 -10.82 7.20 0.47
CA SER A 36 -11.77 6.21 -0.04
C SER A 36 -12.92 6.86 -0.79
N TYR A 37 -13.43 8.01 -0.31
CA TYR A 37 -14.44 8.79 -1.02
C TYR A 37 -13.92 9.26 -2.41
N THR A 38 -12.71 9.80 -2.47
CA THR A 38 -12.11 10.25 -3.73
C THR A 38 -11.92 9.10 -4.70
N LEU A 39 -11.39 7.96 -4.21
CA LEU A 39 -11.21 6.74 -5.00
C LEU A 39 -12.55 6.18 -5.48
N SER A 40 -13.59 6.13 -4.63
CA SER A 40 -14.88 5.59 -5.01
C SER A 40 -15.50 6.32 -6.19
N LYS A 41 -15.35 7.66 -6.27
CA LYS A 41 -15.87 8.46 -7.39
C LYS A 41 -15.13 8.19 -8.70
N CYS A 42 -13.86 7.89 -8.67
CA CYS A 42 -13.14 7.42 -9.84
C CYS A 42 -13.57 6.00 -10.25
N ILE A 43 -13.72 5.12 -9.28
CA ILE A 43 -14.13 3.72 -9.49
C ILE A 43 -15.55 3.63 -10.05
N GLU A 44 -16.49 4.47 -9.59
CA GLU A 44 -17.84 4.57 -10.15
C GLU A 44 -17.83 4.87 -11.65
N ARG A 45 -16.87 5.67 -12.14
CA ARG A 45 -16.73 5.93 -13.61
C ARG A 45 -16.24 4.71 -14.39
N ILE A 46 -15.36 3.90 -13.75
CA ILE A 46 -14.77 2.70 -14.36
C ILE A 46 -15.76 1.54 -14.29
N ASN A 47 -16.53 1.47 -13.20
CA ASN A 47 -17.53 0.44 -12.88
C ASN A 47 -16.99 -1.00 -13.01
N PRO A 48 -15.90 -1.35 -12.30
CA PRO A 48 -15.31 -2.68 -12.39
C PRO A 48 -16.11 -3.72 -11.62
N ASP A 49 -16.06 -4.97 -12.07
CA ASP A 49 -16.65 -6.11 -11.34
C ASP A 49 -15.82 -6.52 -10.12
N LEU A 50 -14.50 -6.27 -10.15
CA LEU A 50 -13.58 -6.63 -9.08
C LEU A 50 -12.55 -5.53 -8.85
N ILE A 51 -12.42 -5.13 -7.59
CA ILE A 51 -11.41 -4.17 -7.12
C ILE A 51 -10.38 -4.93 -6.29
N ILE A 52 -9.11 -4.81 -6.64
CA ILE A 52 -8.00 -5.40 -5.92
C ILE A 52 -7.22 -4.30 -5.21
N CYS A 53 -7.14 -4.37 -3.90
CA CYS A 53 -6.40 -3.45 -3.05
C CYS A 53 -5.26 -4.17 -2.32
N GLY A 54 -4.18 -3.47 -2.02
CA GLY A 54 -3.25 -3.91 -0.98
C GLY A 54 -3.93 -3.89 0.39
N MET A 55 -3.42 -4.68 1.33
CA MET A 55 -3.97 -4.77 2.68
C MET A 55 -3.90 -3.42 3.40
N GLN A 56 -2.75 -2.76 3.36
CA GLN A 56 -2.50 -1.49 4.07
C GLN A 56 -1.34 -0.72 3.45
N ALA A 57 -1.33 0.59 3.62
CA ALA A 57 -0.23 1.46 3.22
C ALA A 57 0.85 1.49 4.31
N THR A 58 2.11 1.63 3.90
CA THR A 58 3.26 1.63 4.83
C THR A 58 3.31 2.87 5.73
N ASP A 59 2.79 3.99 5.25
CA ASP A 59 2.80 5.28 5.96
C ASP A 59 1.67 5.40 7.00
N GLY A 60 0.45 5.03 6.62
CA GLY A 60 -0.73 5.17 7.50
C GLY A 60 -1.05 3.93 8.31
N ASP A 61 -0.70 2.75 7.82
CA ASP A 61 -0.83 1.42 8.45
C ASP A 61 -2.25 1.10 9.01
N THR A 62 -3.30 1.70 8.43
CA THR A 62 -4.66 1.64 8.97
C THR A 62 -5.49 0.47 8.44
N ALA A 63 -5.17 -0.07 7.27
CA ALA A 63 -5.90 -1.15 6.59
C ALA A 63 -7.42 -0.88 6.36
N GLN A 64 -7.85 0.38 6.37
CA GLN A 64 -9.27 0.76 6.34
C GLN A 64 -9.81 1.00 4.93
N VAL A 65 -8.97 1.49 4.01
CA VAL A 65 -9.39 1.92 2.66
C VAL A 65 -10.16 0.85 1.88
N PRO A 66 -9.75 -0.44 1.85
CA PRO A 66 -10.52 -1.46 1.11
C PRO A 66 -11.93 -1.65 1.68
N ALA A 67 -12.08 -1.67 3.00
CA ALA A 67 -13.38 -1.82 3.65
C ALA A 67 -14.28 -0.58 3.44
N GLU A 68 -13.72 0.62 3.54
CA GLU A 68 -14.43 1.86 3.26
C GLU A 68 -14.91 1.95 1.81
N LEU A 69 -14.08 1.50 0.85
CA LEU A 69 -14.46 1.41 -0.57
C LEU A 69 -15.64 0.45 -0.77
N SER A 70 -15.62 -0.72 -0.13
CA SER A 70 -16.72 -1.68 -0.24
C SER A 70 -18.05 -1.10 0.23
N VAL A 71 -18.02 -0.33 1.33
CA VAL A 71 -19.22 0.35 1.85
C VAL A 71 -19.67 1.48 0.94
N LEU A 72 -18.74 2.31 0.43
CA LEU A 72 -19.07 3.45 -0.42
C LEU A 72 -19.65 3.03 -1.78
N LEU A 73 -19.24 1.87 -2.29
CA LEU A 73 -19.64 1.34 -3.59
C LEU A 73 -20.77 0.30 -3.48
N ASP A 74 -21.14 -0.12 -2.27
CA ASP A 74 -22.05 -1.24 -2.01
C ASP A 74 -21.57 -2.56 -2.65
N TYR A 75 -20.25 -2.84 -2.54
CA TYR A 75 -19.59 -4.02 -3.06
C TYR A 75 -19.32 -5.03 -1.95
N ASN A 76 -19.32 -6.34 -2.30
CA ASN A 76 -18.94 -7.39 -1.36
C ASN A 76 -17.45 -7.24 -0.96
N MET A 77 -17.10 -7.49 0.32
CA MET A 77 -15.74 -7.38 0.83
C MET A 77 -15.13 -8.74 1.16
N TYR A 78 -13.90 -8.98 0.67
CA TYR A 78 -13.07 -10.13 1.03
C TYR A 78 -11.69 -9.64 1.49
N SER A 79 -11.41 -9.71 2.79
CA SER A 79 -10.15 -9.25 3.38
C SER A 79 -9.15 -10.39 3.55
N ASN A 80 -7.86 -10.02 3.74
CA ASN A 80 -6.76 -10.96 4.01
C ASN A 80 -6.64 -12.08 2.95
N VAL A 81 -6.85 -11.73 1.69
CA VAL A 81 -6.76 -12.67 0.58
C VAL A 81 -5.30 -13.03 0.33
N THR A 82 -4.97 -14.31 0.38
CA THR A 82 -3.64 -14.87 0.11
C THR A 82 -3.54 -15.54 -1.25
N ASP A 83 -4.68 -15.95 -1.81
CA ASP A 83 -4.75 -16.58 -3.12
C ASP A 83 -6.07 -16.25 -3.82
N LEU A 84 -6.00 -16.03 -5.13
CA LEU A 84 -7.13 -15.79 -6.01
C LEU A 84 -6.99 -16.68 -7.25
N SER A 85 -7.91 -17.60 -7.43
CA SER A 85 -7.95 -18.47 -8.61
C SER A 85 -8.79 -17.90 -9.75
N ASP A 86 -8.55 -18.38 -10.98
CA ASP A 86 -9.21 -17.92 -12.21
C ASP A 86 -10.74 -18.05 -12.17
N ASN A 87 -11.27 -18.98 -11.36
CA ASN A 87 -12.71 -19.15 -11.18
C ASN A 87 -13.31 -18.27 -10.08
N LEU A 88 -12.63 -17.18 -9.71
CA LEU A 88 -13.06 -16.23 -8.66
C LEU A 88 -13.23 -16.89 -7.29
N ARG A 89 -12.42 -17.87 -6.95
CA ARG A 89 -12.34 -18.43 -5.60
C ARG A 89 -11.17 -17.79 -4.87
N VAL A 90 -11.43 -17.28 -3.67
CA VAL A 90 -10.42 -16.68 -2.80
C VAL A 90 -10.11 -17.56 -1.61
N THR A 91 -8.85 -17.57 -1.22
CA THR A 91 -8.38 -18.08 0.06
C THR A 91 -8.00 -16.91 0.94
N GLN A 92 -8.58 -16.86 2.13
CA GLN A 92 -8.37 -15.83 3.14
C GLN A 92 -7.67 -16.46 4.35
N ALA A 93 -6.57 -15.86 4.81
CA ALA A 93 -5.83 -16.35 5.97
C ALA A 93 -6.02 -15.41 7.16
N TYR A 94 -6.49 -15.98 8.28
CA TYR A 94 -6.62 -15.33 9.57
C TYR A 94 -5.71 -16.03 10.59
N GLU A 95 -5.54 -15.47 11.77
CA GLU A 95 -4.62 -16.02 12.79
C GLU A 95 -4.87 -17.50 13.14
N ARG A 96 -6.13 -17.93 13.09
CA ARG A 96 -6.52 -19.28 13.55
C ARG A 96 -7.29 -20.09 12.52
N GLU A 97 -7.60 -19.52 11.38
CA GLU A 97 -8.37 -20.20 10.34
C GLU A 97 -7.95 -19.79 8.93
N ILE A 98 -8.11 -20.71 8.00
CA ILE A 98 -8.06 -20.45 6.56
C ILE A 98 -9.47 -20.65 6.03
N ARG A 99 -9.97 -19.66 5.31
CA ARG A 99 -11.32 -19.70 4.72
C ARG A 99 -11.22 -19.62 3.21
N THR A 100 -11.91 -20.53 2.52
CA THR A 100 -12.05 -20.49 1.06
C THR A 100 -13.48 -20.13 0.71
N SER A 101 -13.65 -19.13 -0.17
CA SER A 101 -14.97 -18.62 -0.56
C SER A 101 -15.02 -18.37 -2.07
N GLN A 102 -16.21 -18.49 -2.65
CA GLN A 102 -16.50 -18.01 -4.00
C GLN A 102 -16.81 -16.51 -3.95
N ILE A 103 -16.10 -15.69 -4.73
CA ILE A 103 -16.40 -14.26 -4.85
C ILE A 103 -17.77 -14.08 -5.51
N LYS A 104 -18.56 -13.21 -4.91
CA LYS A 104 -19.78 -12.66 -5.52
C LYS A 104 -19.48 -11.24 -5.97
N THR A 105 -19.44 -11.01 -7.27
CA THR A 105 -19.23 -9.69 -7.85
C THR A 105 -20.52 -8.85 -7.82
N PRO A 106 -20.43 -7.51 -7.74
CA PRO A 106 -19.19 -6.75 -7.64
C PRO A 106 -18.52 -6.89 -6.27
N ALA A 107 -17.19 -6.84 -6.23
CA ALA A 107 -16.45 -7.09 -4.99
C ALA A 107 -15.17 -6.25 -4.86
N VAL A 108 -14.78 -6.00 -3.61
CA VAL A 108 -13.48 -5.49 -3.21
C VAL A 108 -12.71 -6.59 -2.50
N ILE A 109 -11.48 -6.84 -2.90
CA ILE A 109 -10.57 -7.73 -2.18
C ILE A 109 -9.38 -6.95 -1.64
N SER A 110 -8.94 -7.27 -0.43
CA SER A 110 -7.66 -6.80 0.09
C SER A 110 -6.67 -7.95 0.17
N VAL A 111 -5.57 -7.81 -0.56
CA VAL A 111 -4.53 -8.84 -0.66
C VAL A 111 -3.56 -8.67 0.49
N SER A 112 -3.32 -9.76 1.24
CA SER A 112 -2.34 -9.77 2.33
C SER A 112 -0.91 -9.75 1.76
N ARG A 113 0.08 -9.55 2.65
CA ARG A 113 1.48 -9.56 2.24
C ARG A 113 1.82 -10.90 1.57
N TYR A 114 2.42 -10.79 0.39
CA TYR A 114 2.92 -11.93 -0.33
C TYR A 114 4.24 -12.41 0.30
N ASN A 115 4.29 -13.70 0.63
CA ASN A 115 5.48 -14.36 1.19
C ASN A 115 6.13 -15.35 0.21
N GLY A 116 5.81 -15.22 -1.08
CA GLY A 116 6.32 -16.10 -2.14
C GLY A 116 7.52 -15.52 -2.88
N ASP A 117 7.77 -16.05 -4.06
CA ASP A 117 8.86 -15.63 -4.94
C ASP A 117 8.71 -14.17 -5.37
N ALA A 118 9.84 -13.56 -5.74
CA ALA A 118 9.81 -12.19 -6.28
C ALA A 118 8.93 -12.14 -7.54
N PRO A 119 8.18 -11.03 -7.76
CA PRO A 119 7.39 -10.88 -8.97
C PRO A 119 8.28 -10.99 -10.21
N GLU A 120 7.73 -11.59 -11.26
CA GLU A 120 8.43 -11.69 -12.54
C GLU A 120 8.82 -10.29 -13.05
N LEU A 121 10.01 -10.22 -13.64
CA LEU A 121 10.45 -8.97 -14.27
C LEU A 121 9.71 -8.77 -15.59
N SER A 122 9.30 -7.53 -15.85
CA SER A 122 8.72 -7.16 -17.14
C SER A 122 9.75 -7.36 -18.26
N SER A 123 9.27 -7.74 -19.45
CA SER A 123 10.15 -7.81 -20.63
C SER A 123 10.59 -6.40 -21.07
N MET A 124 11.70 -6.32 -21.83
CA MET A 124 12.14 -5.03 -22.40
C MET A 124 11.06 -4.43 -23.33
N THR A 125 10.31 -5.27 -24.02
CA THR A 125 9.21 -4.84 -24.91
C THR A 125 8.08 -4.20 -24.10
N ASP A 126 7.67 -4.83 -22.99
CA ASP A 126 6.62 -4.31 -22.12
C ASP A 126 7.04 -3.02 -21.43
N PHE A 127 8.30 -2.95 -20.98
CA PHE A 127 8.89 -1.73 -20.44
C PHE A 127 8.84 -0.56 -21.43
N LEU A 128 9.23 -0.77 -22.69
CA LEU A 128 9.19 0.26 -23.72
C LEU A 128 7.75 0.62 -24.11
N SER A 129 6.86 -0.34 -24.21
CA SER A 129 5.45 -0.14 -24.50
C SER A 129 4.79 0.70 -23.39
N ALA A 130 4.98 0.36 -22.12
CA ALA A 130 4.42 1.10 -20.99
C ALA A 130 4.84 2.56 -20.96
N ARG A 131 6.05 2.89 -21.44
CA ARG A 131 6.53 4.27 -21.53
C ARG A 131 5.79 5.12 -22.57
N SER A 132 5.26 4.50 -23.62
CA SER A 132 4.48 5.17 -24.66
C SER A 132 2.99 5.30 -24.31
N MET A 133 2.50 4.58 -23.29
CA MET A 133 1.11 4.64 -22.84
C MET A 133 0.82 5.92 -22.05
N ASP A 134 -0.35 6.51 -22.29
CA ASP A 134 -0.79 7.67 -21.53
C ASP A 134 -1.31 7.27 -20.15
N ILE A 135 -1.05 8.13 -19.17
CA ILE A 135 -1.64 8.05 -17.83
C ILE A 135 -2.69 9.17 -17.75
N GLU A 136 -3.94 8.78 -17.57
CA GLU A 136 -5.03 9.75 -17.37
C GLU A 136 -4.86 10.42 -16.01
N ILE A 137 -4.82 11.76 -15.97
CA ILE A 137 -4.72 12.52 -14.72
C ILE A 137 -6.06 13.16 -14.43
N LEU A 138 -6.65 12.84 -13.29
CA LEU A 138 -7.93 13.38 -12.85
C LEU A 138 -7.75 14.19 -11.56
N ASP A 139 -8.28 15.39 -11.55
CA ASP A 139 -8.37 16.27 -10.39
C ASP A 139 -9.77 16.24 -9.76
N ALA A 140 -9.98 17.04 -8.73
CA ALA A 140 -11.25 17.12 -8.01
C ALA A 140 -12.40 17.65 -8.89
N GLU A 141 -12.11 18.53 -9.86
CA GLU A 141 -13.09 19.11 -10.76
C GLU A 141 -13.52 18.11 -11.84
N ALA A 142 -12.57 17.41 -12.45
CA ALA A 142 -12.82 16.34 -13.42
C ALA A 142 -13.68 15.21 -12.86
N LEU A 143 -13.58 14.95 -11.55
CA LEU A 143 -14.40 13.97 -10.84
C LEU A 143 -15.70 14.56 -10.26
N GLY A 144 -15.95 15.86 -10.38
CA GLY A 144 -17.13 16.53 -9.81
C GLY A 144 -17.20 16.45 -8.28
N LEU A 145 -16.04 16.44 -7.60
CA LEU A 145 -15.97 16.25 -6.15
C LEU A 145 -16.33 17.51 -5.39
N SER A 146 -17.10 17.35 -4.30
CA SER A 146 -17.40 18.43 -3.37
C SER A 146 -16.22 18.63 -2.41
N TYR A 147 -15.75 19.88 -2.27
CA TYR A 147 -14.56 20.23 -1.48
C TYR A 147 -14.70 20.00 0.03
N ASP A 148 -15.92 19.88 0.53
CA ASP A 148 -16.21 19.54 1.93
C ASP A 148 -16.00 18.05 2.25
N LYS A 149 -15.85 17.18 1.22
CA LYS A 149 -15.71 15.73 1.36
C LYS A 149 -14.31 15.21 1.01
N ILE A 150 -13.38 16.07 0.61
CA ILE A 150 -12.03 15.69 0.19
C ILE A 150 -10.96 16.43 1.00
N GLY A 151 -9.74 15.90 0.95
CA GLY A 151 -8.59 16.48 1.64
C GLY A 151 -8.83 16.61 3.15
N LEU A 152 -8.12 17.55 3.77
CA LEU A 152 -8.23 17.81 5.21
C LEU A 152 -9.65 18.21 5.65
N ARG A 153 -10.44 18.82 4.76
CA ARG A 153 -11.82 19.23 5.10
C ARG A 153 -12.77 18.05 5.17
N GLY A 154 -12.61 17.09 4.28
CA GLY A 154 -13.43 15.86 4.25
C GLY A 154 -13.00 14.81 5.26
N SER A 155 -11.79 14.94 5.81
CA SER A 155 -11.23 14.01 6.79
C SER A 155 -11.99 13.99 8.09
N LYS A 156 -12.29 12.79 8.60
CA LYS A 156 -12.91 12.56 9.91
C LYS A 156 -11.90 12.58 11.04
N THR A 157 -10.63 12.32 10.71
CA THR A 157 -9.50 12.31 11.63
C THR A 157 -8.48 13.39 11.24
N LYS A 158 -7.72 13.88 12.21
CA LYS A 158 -6.66 14.87 11.97
C LYS A 158 -5.44 14.53 12.80
N VAL A 159 -4.27 14.63 12.19
CA VAL A 159 -2.99 14.53 12.92
C VAL A 159 -2.85 15.77 13.80
N VAL A 160 -2.81 15.57 15.12
CA VAL A 160 -2.63 16.64 16.09
C VAL A 160 -1.15 16.94 16.31
N LYS A 161 -0.33 15.88 16.42
CA LYS A 161 1.12 15.98 16.68
C LYS A 161 1.83 14.74 16.20
N THR A 162 3.01 14.91 15.64
CA THR A 162 3.97 13.83 15.38
C THR A 162 5.15 13.97 16.35
N PHE A 163 5.71 12.84 16.80
CA PHE A 163 6.89 12.80 17.64
C PHE A 163 7.69 11.56 17.33
N THR A 164 9.01 11.66 17.50
CA THR A 164 9.88 10.49 17.45
C THR A 164 9.83 9.81 18.81
N PRO A 165 9.43 8.52 18.88
CA PRO A 165 9.42 7.82 20.17
C PRO A 165 10.83 7.72 20.74
N GLU A 166 10.97 7.92 22.06
CA GLU A 166 12.21 7.65 22.76
C GLU A 166 12.49 6.14 22.71
N ILE A 167 13.66 5.77 22.21
CA ILE A 167 14.11 4.38 22.18
C ILE A 167 14.39 3.99 23.65
N ARG A 168 13.51 3.22 24.27
CA ARG A 168 13.80 2.59 25.55
C ARG A 168 14.93 1.58 25.32
N LYS A 169 16.08 1.80 25.97
CA LYS A 169 17.12 0.76 26.04
C LYS A 169 16.49 -0.45 26.73
N ILE A 170 16.29 -1.51 25.98
CA ILE A 170 15.88 -2.79 26.54
C ILE A 170 17.15 -3.36 27.17
N GLU A 171 17.27 -3.32 28.50
CA GLU A 171 18.28 -4.12 29.19
C GLU A 171 17.88 -5.58 29.02
N THR A 172 18.62 -6.28 28.16
CA THR A 172 18.45 -7.72 28.01
C THR A 172 19.06 -8.39 29.22
N VAL A 173 18.24 -8.82 30.18
CA VAL A 173 18.68 -9.62 31.29
C VAL A 173 18.87 -11.04 30.78
N TYR A 174 20.12 -11.44 30.56
CA TYR A 174 20.45 -12.84 30.29
C TYR A 174 20.33 -13.63 31.61
N HIS A 175 19.34 -14.47 31.73
CA HIS A 175 19.37 -15.52 32.73
C HIS A 175 20.39 -16.57 32.28
N ASN A 176 21.54 -16.65 32.97
CA ASN A 176 22.51 -17.70 32.77
C ASN A 176 21.89 -19.06 33.14
N SER A 177 21.35 -19.75 32.16
CA SER A 177 21.30 -21.20 32.14
C SER A 177 22.55 -21.64 31.36
N GLU A 178 23.41 -22.39 31.98
CA GLU A 178 24.70 -22.86 31.50
C GLU A 178 24.67 -23.28 30.02
N VAL A 179 25.20 -22.44 29.13
CA VAL A 179 25.56 -22.81 27.77
C VAL A 179 27.08 -22.95 27.74
N GLN A 180 27.54 -24.20 27.56
CA GLN A 180 28.93 -24.52 27.30
C GLN A 180 29.46 -23.71 26.12
N GLU A 181 30.55 -22.97 26.35
CA GLU A 181 31.31 -22.25 25.36
C GLU A 181 31.82 -23.20 24.26
N LYS A 182 31.29 -23.04 23.06
CA LYS A 182 32.03 -23.38 21.83
C LYS A 182 32.36 -22.07 21.13
N GLY A 183 33.67 -21.86 20.96
CA GLY A 183 34.31 -20.63 20.50
C GLY A 183 33.61 -19.97 19.33
N MET A 184 33.36 -18.72 19.49
CA MET A 184 33.13 -17.77 18.40
C MET A 184 34.42 -16.97 18.21
N GLU A 185 34.92 -17.03 16.98
CA GLU A 185 36.03 -16.22 16.50
C GLU A 185 35.60 -14.75 16.47
N GLU A 186 36.47 -13.86 16.90
CA GLU A 186 36.28 -12.42 16.94
C GLU A 186 36.16 -11.87 15.50
N GLU A 187 35.07 -11.18 15.21
CA GLU A 187 34.99 -10.35 13.99
C GLU A 187 35.81 -9.07 14.17
N PRO A 188 36.49 -8.59 13.12
CA PRO A 188 37.37 -7.42 13.21
C PRO A 188 36.56 -6.13 13.36
N GLU A 189 37.04 -5.26 14.28
CA GLU A 189 36.54 -3.90 14.49
C GLU A 189 36.58 -3.08 13.18
N VAL A 190 35.44 -2.51 12.81
CA VAL A 190 35.36 -1.52 11.74
C VAL A 190 35.76 -0.16 12.31
N GLU A 191 36.93 0.34 11.95
CA GLU A 191 37.36 1.71 12.28
C GLU A 191 36.43 2.73 11.60
N ASP A 192 35.76 3.52 12.43
CA ASP A 192 34.96 4.68 12.04
C ASP A 192 35.90 5.86 11.70
N ASN A 193 36.09 6.11 10.41
CA ASN A 193 36.96 7.16 9.92
C ASN A 193 36.15 8.41 9.55
N THR A 194 35.62 9.09 10.59
CA THR A 194 35.05 10.44 10.41
C THR A 194 36.19 11.46 10.42
N GLY A 195 36.76 11.71 9.25
CA GLY A 195 37.71 12.79 9.04
C GLY A 195 37.03 14.14 8.93
N ASP A 196 37.18 14.95 9.97
CA ASP A 196 36.98 16.40 9.93
C ASP A 196 37.79 17.03 8.81
N LYS A 197 37.15 17.85 7.99
CA LYS A 197 37.82 18.89 7.21
C LYS A 197 37.16 20.21 7.53
N GLU A 198 37.79 20.91 8.47
CA GLU A 198 37.73 22.37 8.56
C GLU A 198 38.52 23.03 7.41
N ASP A 199 37.95 24.12 6.93
CA ASP A 199 38.53 25.36 6.41
C ASP A 199 39.55 25.39 5.26
N THR A 200 39.14 25.95 4.16
CA THR A 200 39.51 27.34 3.68
C THR A 200 38.67 27.72 2.48
#